data_9534df646ed12e74c31913c3b591e801
#
_entry.id   9534df646ed12e74c31913c3b591e801
#
_cell.length_a   1.000
_cell.length_b   1.000
_cell.length_c   1.000
_cell.angle_alpha   90.00
_cell.angle_beta   90.00
_cell.angle_gamma   90.00
#
_symmetry.space_group_name_H-M   'P 1'
#
loop_
_entity.id
_entity.type
_entity.pdbx_description
1 polymer ?
#
loop_
_entity_poly.entity_id
_entity_poly.type
_entity_poly.pdbx_seq_one_letter_code
_entity_poly.pdbx_strand_id
1 'polypeptide(L)'
;MRMPPYETTRLTFWNGDDFAIWVRAEMPGSHEELQAIGEHIARSAVKRSRRVFVWLYTSDMNTNGPALALTFMEAGTSKPLTSFIAGPLMAWVYSGAGVGRA
;
A
#
# COMPACT_ATOMS: atom_id res chain seq x y z
N MET A 1 15.95 2.84 -6.55
CA MET A 1 14.51 3.08 -6.67
C MET A 1 14.07 4.17 -5.71
N ARG A 2 13.24 5.07 -6.18
CA ARG A 2 12.72 6.14 -5.37
C ARG A 2 11.54 5.65 -4.52
N MET A 3 11.48 6.11 -3.28
CA MET A 3 10.30 5.88 -2.45
C MET A 3 9.61 7.22 -2.24
N PRO A 4 8.46 7.47 -2.89
CA PRO A 4 7.79 8.76 -2.76
C PRO A 4 7.27 8.98 -1.34
N PRO A 5 6.99 10.21 -0.97
CA PRO A 5 6.39 10.50 0.34
C PRO A 5 5.05 9.81 0.50
N TYR A 6 4.74 9.41 1.71
CA TYR A 6 3.47 8.77 2.01
C TYR A 6 3.03 9.14 3.41
N GLU A 7 1.74 8.93 3.68
CA GLU A 7 1.19 9.09 5.02
C GLU A 7 0.34 7.89 5.38
N THR A 8 0.34 7.54 6.66
CA THR A 8 -0.54 6.51 7.19
C THR A 8 -1.83 7.19 7.60
N THR A 9 -2.94 6.79 6.97
CA THR A 9 -4.22 7.42 7.23
C THR A 9 -5.01 6.71 8.32
N ARG A 10 -4.74 5.42 8.51
CA ARG A 10 -5.45 4.64 9.52
C ARG A 10 -4.64 3.41 9.92
N LEU A 11 -4.70 3.05 11.20
CA LEU A 11 -4.09 1.84 11.73
C LEU A 11 -5.14 1.12 12.54
N THR A 12 -5.14 -0.21 12.50
CA THR A 12 -5.99 -0.99 13.38
C THR A 12 -5.43 -2.38 13.59
N PHE A 13 -5.73 -2.97 14.73
CA PHE A 13 -5.42 -4.37 15.01
C PHE A 13 -6.68 -5.19 14.87
N TRP A 14 -6.58 -6.31 14.14
CA TRP A 14 -7.68 -7.26 14.00
C TRP A 14 -7.34 -8.50 14.83
N ASN A 15 -8.25 -8.90 15.70
CA ASN A 15 -8.12 -10.12 16.50
C ASN A 15 -6.81 -10.17 17.32
N GLY A 16 -6.20 -9.03 17.56
CA GLY A 16 -5.00 -8.95 18.39
C GLY A 16 -3.70 -9.34 17.71
N ASP A 17 -3.76 -10.09 16.61
CA ASP A 17 -2.56 -10.59 15.94
C ASP A 17 -2.33 -9.96 14.58
N ASP A 18 -3.37 -9.48 13.95
CA ASP A 18 -3.30 -8.93 12.60
C ASP A 18 -3.28 -7.40 12.68
N PHE A 19 -2.39 -6.80 11.92
CA PHE A 19 -2.24 -5.36 11.90
C PHE A 19 -2.56 -4.85 10.50
N ALA A 20 -3.54 -3.98 10.41
CA ALA A 20 -3.95 -3.38 9.14
C ALA A 20 -3.56 -1.91 9.11
N ILE A 21 -2.93 -1.50 8.03
CA ILE A 21 -2.42 -0.15 7.85
C ILE A 21 -2.93 0.39 6.52
N TRP A 22 -3.54 1.58 6.53
CA TRP A 22 -3.99 2.26 5.32
C TRP A 22 -3.02 3.39 5.03
N VAL A 23 -2.45 3.38 3.81
CA VAL A 23 -1.38 4.29 3.44
C VAL A 23 -1.73 4.97 2.12
N ARG A 24 -1.53 6.27 2.09
CA ARG A 24 -1.72 7.05 0.89
C ARG A 24 -0.37 7.58 0.44
N ALA A 25 0.05 7.18 -0.75
CA ALA A 25 1.33 7.60 -1.33
C ALA A 25 1.12 8.84 -2.19
N GLU A 26 2.09 9.73 -2.15
CA GLU A 26 2.03 10.96 -2.90
C GLU A 26 2.74 10.76 -4.24
N MET A 27 1.97 10.80 -5.31
CA MET A 27 2.46 10.75 -6.69
C MET A 27 3.49 9.65 -6.96
N PRO A 28 3.14 8.39 -6.71
CA PRO A 28 4.05 7.32 -7.10
C PRO A 28 4.14 7.27 -8.62
N GLY A 29 5.33 7.07 -9.15
CA GLY A 29 5.56 7.03 -10.59
C GLY A 29 5.36 5.66 -11.21
N SER A 30 5.21 4.61 -10.40
CA SER A 30 5.12 3.25 -10.91
C SER A 30 4.59 2.30 -9.84
N HIS A 31 4.23 1.08 -10.28
CA HIS A 31 3.89 -0.01 -9.36
C HIS A 31 5.04 -0.29 -8.40
N GLU A 32 6.26 -0.23 -8.91
CA GLU A 32 7.45 -0.56 -8.11
C GLU A 32 7.65 0.43 -6.96
N GLU A 33 7.39 1.70 -7.20
CA GLU A 33 7.49 2.70 -6.14
C GLU A 33 6.42 2.49 -5.08
N LEU A 34 5.20 2.20 -5.50
CA LEU A 34 4.12 1.92 -4.56
C LEU A 34 4.40 0.64 -3.77
N GLN A 35 4.88 -0.40 -4.46
CA GLN A 35 5.26 -1.65 -3.82
C GLN A 35 6.36 -1.44 -2.80
N ALA A 36 7.35 -0.60 -3.11
CA ALA A 36 8.44 -0.32 -2.19
C ALA A 36 7.94 0.28 -0.88
N ILE A 37 6.95 1.16 -0.96
CA ILE A 37 6.33 1.73 0.24
C ILE A 37 5.66 0.63 1.07
N GLY A 38 4.87 -0.21 0.42
CA GLY A 38 4.17 -1.30 1.11
C GLY A 38 5.13 -2.26 1.78
N GLU A 39 6.18 -2.65 1.08
CA GLU A 39 7.18 -3.57 1.63
C GLU A 39 7.94 -2.97 2.80
N HIS A 40 8.30 -1.70 2.68
CA HIS A 40 9.01 -1.02 3.76
C HIS A 40 8.18 -0.99 5.03
N ILE A 41 6.90 -0.63 4.91
CA ILE A 41 5.99 -0.56 6.05
C ILE A 41 5.76 -1.94 6.64
N ALA A 42 5.53 -2.94 5.78
CA ALA A 42 5.25 -4.30 6.23
C ALA A 42 6.44 -4.90 7.01
N ARG A 43 7.66 -4.71 6.51
CA ARG A 43 8.85 -5.22 7.18
C ARG A 43 9.04 -4.59 8.56
N SER A 44 8.70 -3.33 8.70
CA SER A 44 8.78 -2.65 9.98
C SER A 44 7.67 -3.12 10.93
N ALA A 45 6.45 -3.22 10.42
CA ALA A 45 5.29 -3.55 11.26
C ALA A 45 5.24 -5.01 11.70
N VAL A 46 5.79 -5.92 10.89
CA VAL A 46 5.76 -7.35 11.22
C VAL A 46 6.57 -7.69 12.47
N LYS A 47 7.43 -6.79 12.90
CA LYS A 47 8.17 -6.95 14.15
C LYS A 47 7.27 -6.87 15.37
N ARG A 48 6.06 -6.34 15.21
CA ARG A 48 5.11 -6.12 16.30
C ARG A 48 3.84 -6.94 16.16
N SER A 49 3.69 -7.64 15.04
CA SER A 49 2.44 -8.33 14.74
C SER A 49 2.73 -9.61 14.01
N ARG A 50 1.79 -10.54 14.09
CA ARG A 50 1.94 -11.82 13.42
C ARG A 50 1.71 -11.69 11.92
N ARG A 51 0.71 -10.89 11.52
CA ARG A 51 0.40 -10.65 10.12
C ARG A 51 0.13 -9.17 9.91
N VAL A 52 0.61 -8.67 8.78
CA VAL A 52 0.48 -7.26 8.45
C VAL A 52 -0.17 -7.11 7.08
N PHE A 53 -1.17 -6.25 7.01
CA PHE A 53 -1.87 -5.91 5.78
C PHE A 53 -1.68 -4.41 5.54
N VAL A 54 -1.06 -4.05 4.42
CA VAL A 54 -0.86 -2.64 4.07
C VAL A 54 -1.69 -2.33 2.83
N TRP A 55 -2.73 -1.53 3.02
CA TRP A 55 -3.60 -1.10 1.93
C TRP A 55 -3.03 0.17 1.34
N LEU A 56 -2.74 0.15 0.04
CA LEU A 56 -2.03 1.23 -0.63
C LEU A 56 -2.93 2.02 -1.56
N TYR A 57 -2.86 3.34 -1.43
CA TYR A 57 -3.66 4.29 -2.19
C TYR A 57 -2.75 5.37 -2.76
N THR A 58 -3.21 6.04 -3.82
CA THR A 58 -2.55 7.26 -4.28
C THR A 58 -3.23 8.46 -3.64
N SER A 59 -2.60 9.63 -3.74
CA SER A 59 -3.02 10.82 -3.01
C SER A 59 -4.42 11.33 -3.39
N ASP A 60 -4.88 11.00 -4.57
CA ASP A 60 -6.19 11.43 -5.06
C ASP A 60 -7.29 10.41 -4.82
N MET A 61 -6.98 9.29 -4.16
CA MET A 61 -7.95 8.24 -3.90
C MET A 61 -8.57 8.40 -2.52
N ASN A 62 -9.82 7.98 -2.41
CA ASN A 62 -10.51 7.91 -1.14
C ASN A 62 -10.10 6.64 -0.40
N THR A 63 -9.47 6.79 0.76
CA THR A 63 -8.99 5.64 1.53
C THR A 63 -10.11 4.85 2.20
N ASN A 64 -11.35 5.29 2.10
CA ASN A 64 -12.50 4.52 2.53
C ASN A 64 -13.02 3.59 1.43
N GLY A 65 -12.51 3.76 0.21
CA GLY A 65 -12.87 2.91 -0.91
C GLY A 65 -11.88 1.80 -1.13
N PRO A 66 -11.99 1.09 -2.27
CA PRO A 66 -11.07 0.01 -2.60
C PRO A 66 -9.65 0.52 -2.77
N ALA A 67 -8.69 -0.25 -2.28
CA ALA A 67 -7.28 0.09 -2.40
C ALA A 67 -6.77 -0.23 -3.81
N LEU A 68 -5.67 0.42 -4.17
CA LEU A 68 -4.98 0.15 -5.42
C LEU A 68 -4.16 -1.13 -5.33
N ALA A 69 -3.57 -1.37 -4.18
CA ALA A 69 -2.74 -2.54 -3.93
C ALA A 69 -2.80 -2.94 -2.46
N LEU A 70 -2.42 -4.18 -2.19
CA LEU A 70 -2.31 -4.70 -0.84
C LEU A 70 -0.97 -5.38 -0.69
N THR A 71 -0.21 -5.00 0.33
CA THR A 71 0.99 -5.72 0.73
C THR A 71 0.69 -6.54 1.96
N PHE A 72 1.01 -7.82 1.90
CA PHE A 72 0.82 -8.75 3.02
C PHE A 72 2.16 -9.31 3.45
N MET A 73 2.37 -9.42 4.75
CA MET A 73 3.55 -10.07 5.29
C MET A 73 3.20 -10.80 6.58
N GLU A 74 3.80 -11.96 6.75
CA GLU A 74 3.60 -12.78 7.94
C GLU A 74 4.92 -12.93 8.67
N ALA A 75 4.87 -12.91 10.00
CA ALA A 75 6.06 -13.08 10.83
C ALA A 75 6.71 -14.42 10.50
N GLY A 76 8.03 -14.41 10.40
CA GLY A 76 8.78 -15.61 10.04
C GLY A 76 9.03 -15.79 8.55
N THR A 77 8.37 -15.01 7.70
CA THR A 77 8.67 -15.02 6.27
C THR A 77 9.72 -13.97 5.94
N SER A 78 10.46 -14.20 4.86
CA SER A 78 11.53 -13.29 4.47
C SER A 78 11.07 -12.18 3.56
N LYS A 79 9.89 -12.31 2.95
CA LYS A 79 9.42 -11.39 1.92
C LYS A 79 7.97 -11.03 2.07
N PRO A 80 7.64 -9.74 1.97
CA PRO A 80 6.25 -9.33 1.80
C PRO A 80 5.77 -9.63 0.38
N LEU A 81 4.47 -9.77 0.23
CA LEU A 81 3.83 -9.99 -1.06
C LEU A 81 2.91 -8.82 -1.36
N THR A 82 3.07 -8.22 -2.54
CA THR A 82 2.22 -7.11 -2.96
C THR A 82 1.37 -7.54 -4.15
N SER A 83 0.06 -7.36 -4.02
CA SER A 83 -0.89 -7.66 -5.07
C SER A 83 -1.56 -6.38 -5.52
N PHE A 84 -1.62 -6.17 -6.84
CA PHE A 84 -2.28 -5.03 -7.43
C PHE A 84 -3.67 -5.43 -7.88
N ILE A 85 -4.66 -4.58 -7.54
CA ILE A 85 -6.05 -4.98 -7.64
C ILE A 85 -6.64 -4.76 -9.03
N ALA A 86 -6.13 -3.78 -9.77
CA ALA A 86 -6.67 -3.46 -11.10
C ALA A 86 -5.54 -3.08 -12.06
N GLY A 87 -4.95 -4.08 -12.71
CA GLY A 87 -3.80 -3.89 -13.58
C GLY A 87 -3.95 -2.81 -14.65
N PRO A 88 -4.97 -2.87 -15.51
CA PRO A 88 -5.10 -1.83 -16.55
C PRO A 88 -5.35 -0.44 -15.99
N LEU A 89 -6.08 -0.33 -14.90
CA LEU A 89 -6.33 0.94 -14.26
C LEU A 89 -5.08 1.52 -13.64
N MET A 90 -4.15 0.66 -13.24
CA MET A 90 -2.88 1.11 -12.66
C MET A 90 -2.08 1.92 -13.67
N ALA A 91 -1.98 1.45 -14.91
CA ALA A 91 -1.28 2.20 -15.94
C ALA A 91 -1.92 3.56 -16.18
N TRP A 92 -3.24 3.62 -16.15
CA TRP A 92 -3.99 4.85 -16.34
C TRP A 92 -3.72 5.84 -15.20
N VAL A 93 -3.71 5.35 -13.97
CA VAL A 93 -3.43 6.18 -12.81
C VAL A 93 -2.03 6.78 -12.88
N TYR A 94 -1.04 5.96 -13.16
CA TYR A 94 0.34 6.43 -13.19
C TYR A 94 0.64 7.32 -14.39
N SER A 95 -0.14 7.19 -15.45
CA SER A 95 0.03 8.08 -16.60
C SER A 95 -0.50 9.48 -16.33
N GLY A 96 -1.27 9.64 -15.28
CA GLY A 96 -1.89 10.90 -14.94
C GLY A 96 -3.13 11.23 -15.75
N ALA A 97 -3.52 10.36 -16.66
CA ALA A 97 -4.64 10.65 -17.55
C ALA A 97 -5.95 10.81 -16.82
N GLY A 98 -6.12 10.06 -15.74
CA GLY A 98 -7.35 10.11 -14.97
C GLY A 98 -7.24 10.75 -13.62
N VAL A 99 -6.02 10.90 -13.13
CA VAL A 99 -5.81 11.38 -11.78
C VAL A 99 -6.17 12.85 -11.69
N GLY A 100 -7.10 13.17 -10.80
CA GLY A 100 -7.51 14.55 -10.61
C GLY A 100 -8.27 15.15 -11.77
N ARG A 101 -8.69 14.32 -12.70
CA ARG A 101 -9.37 14.79 -13.88
C ARG A 101 -10.73 14.26 -14.03
N ALA A 102 -11.17 13.65 -13.11
CA ALA A 102 -12.48 13.04 -13.22
C ALA A 102 -13.52 14.05 -13.62
#